data_4fa0217ceadeb0e6566161a57396b979
#
_entry.id   4fa0217ceadeb0e6566161a57396b979
#
_cell.length_a   1.000
_cell.length_b   1.000
_cell.length_c   1.000
_cell.angle_alpha   90.00
_cell.angle_beta   90.00
_cell.angle_gamma   90.00
#
_symmetry.space_group_name_H-M   'P 1'
#
loop_
_entity.id
_entity.type
_entity.pdbx_description
1 polymer ?
#
loop_
_entity_poly.entity_id
_entity_poly.type
_entity_poly.pdbx_seq_one_letter_code
_entity_poly.pdbx_strand_id
1 'polypeptide(L)'
;MKAFTNINVSSIDEAVSAATQASSNGQSVAFSGGGTDLLQQLKDGTDTSDVVINLRNVDGAKEISSASGITRIGGLITLDELSNSGLNDVLTQAAASVGTPQIRNVATLSGNVTQRPWCWYYRNGFNCYKAGGDECFSVTGENQQHAIYGGGPSYIVHPSDLAPALAALGASFIVAGPDGERTVNANDFFVM
;
A
#
# COMPACT_ATOMS: atom_id res chain seq x y z
N MET A 1 4.69 17.04 -11.09
CA MET A 1 3.58 16.71 -10.16
C MET A 1 2.36 17.53 -10.57
N LYS A 2 1.22 16.87 -10.82
CA LYS A 2 -0.08 17.54 -11.05
C LYS A 2 -0.57 18.16 -9.74
N ALA A 3 -1.30 19.28 -9.80
CA ALA A 3 -1.98 19.84 -8.63
C ALA A 3 -3.12 18.92 -8.19
N PHE A 4 -3.29 18.72 -6.91
CA PHE A 4 -4.35 17.89 -6.31
C PHE A 4 -4.97 18.59 -5.09
N THR A 5 -6.18 18.17 -4.74
CA THR A 5 -6.83 18.60 -3.50
C THR A 5 -6.45 17.62 -2.38
N ASN A 6 -5.96 18.13 -1.25
CA ASN A 6 -5.72 17.30 -0.07
C ASN A 6 -6.90 17.41 0.91
N ILE A 7 -7.46 16.25 1.29
CA ILE A 7 -8.55 16.15 2.27
C ILE A 7 -8.02 15.42 3.50
N ASN A 8 -8.06 16.08 4.67
CA ASN A 8 -7.73 15.45 5.93
C ASN A 8 -9.00 14.87 6.55
N VAL A 9 -8.95 13.64 7.00
CA VAL A 9 -10.08 12.95 7.63
C VAL A 9 -9.68 12.43 9.02
N SER A 10 -10.67 12.27 9.89
CA SER A 10 -10.52 11.80 11.26
C SER A 10 -11.10 10.41 11.50
N SER A 11 -11.87 9.86 10.55
CA SER A 11 -12.45 8.53 10.65
C SER A 11 -12.40 7.77 9.32
N ILE A 12 -12.57 6.45 9.38
CA ILE A 12 -12.69 5.60 8.19
C ILE A 12 -13.94 5.98 7.38
N ASP A 13 -15.06 6.26 8.04
CA ASP A 13 -16.31 6.64 7.38
C ASP A 13 -16.17 7.96 6.61
N GLU A 14 -15.47 8.95 7.17
CA GLU A 14 -15.13 10.17 6.46
C GLU A 14 -14.27 9.91 5.25
N ALA A 15 -13.27 9.00 5.35
CA ALA A 15 -12.41 8.64 4.25
C ALA A 15 -13.19 7.98 3.10
N VAL A 16 -14.07 7.03 3.43
CA VAL A 16 -14.95 6.36 2.47
C VAL A 16 -15.90 7.36 1.81
N SER A 17 -16.53 8.24 2.60
CA SER A 17 -17.45 9.26 2.09
C SER A 17 -16.76 10.23 1.14
N ALA A 18 -15.57 10.73 1.52
CA ALA A 18 -14.79 11.64 0.68
C ALA A 18 -14.36 10.97 -0.63
N ALA A 19 -13.94 9.71 -0.58
CA ALA A 19 -13.58 8.95 -1.78
C ALA A 19 -14.76 8.72 -2.70
N THR A 20 -15.91 8.34 -2.15
CA THR A 20 -17.15 8.13 -2.90
C THR A 20 -17.61 9.41 -3.57
N GLN A 21 -17.59 10.53 -2.86
CA GLN A 21 -17.96 11.84 -3.40
C GLN A 21 -17.02 12.28 -4.53
N ALA A 22 -15.71 12.17 -4.34
CA ALA A 22 -14.76 12.52 -5.38
C ALA A 22 -14.93 11.65 -6.63
N SER A 23 -15.08 10.32 -6.45
CA SER A 23 -15.32 9.39 -7.56
C SER A 23 -16.63 9.67 -8.31
N SER A 24 -17.70 10.03 -7.60
CA SER A 24 -18.98 10.40 -8.24
C SER A 24 -18.87 11.68 -9.07
N ASN A 25 -17.92 12.55 -8.76
CA ASN A 25 -17.58 13.76 -9.52
C ASN A 25 -16.59 13.46 -10.68
N GLY A 26 -16.26 12.21 -10.94
CA GLY A 26 -15.31 11.81 -11.98
C GLY A 26 -13.85 12.10 -11.64
N GLN A 27 -13.53 12.36 -10.37
CA GLN A 27 -12.19 12.63 -9.90
C GLN A 27 -11.47 11.32 -9.50
N SER A 28 -10.21 11.22 -9.83
CA SER A 28 -9.33 10.13 -9.36
C SER A 28 -8.89 10.39 -7.92
N VAL A 29 -8.83 9.31 -7.12
CA VAL A 29 -8.57 9.39 -5.68
C VAL A 29 -7.36 8.52 -5.31
N ALA A 30 -6.50 9.06 -4.47
CA ALA A 30 -5.46 8.30 -3.77
C ALA A 30 -5.58 8.47 -2.25
N PHE A 31 -5.18 7.44 -1.51
CA PHE A 31 -5.11 7.47 -0.05
C PHE A 31 -3.66 7.60 0.42
N SER A 32 -3.42 8.47 1.38
CA SER A 32 -2.11 8.69 1.98
C SER A 32 -2.10 8.31 3.45
N GLY A 33 -1.34 7.27 3.81
CA GLY A 33 -0.93 7.01 5.19
C GLY A 33 0.35 7.81 5.50
N GLY A 34 1.52 7.17 5.42
CA GLY A 34 2.82 7.83 5.56
C GLY A 34 3.28 8.63 4.34
N GLY A 35 2.74 8.34 3.17
CA GLY A 35 3.05 9.03 1.91
C GLY A 35 4.39 8.65 1.26
N THR A 36 5.17 7.74 1.85
CA THR A 36 6.53 7.40 1.39
C THR A 36 6.59 6.80 -0.02
N ASP A 37 5.53 6.14 -0.48
CA ASP A 37 5.40 5.68 -1.85
C ASP A 37 4.58 6.65 -2.71
N LEU A 38 3.40 7.05 -2.24
CA LEU A 38 2.48 7.90 -3.02
C LEU A 38 3.10 9.24 -3.42
N LEU A 39 3.80 9.92 -2.51
CA LEU A 39 4.41 11.22 -2.83
C LEU A 39 5.50 11.11 -3.90
N GLN A 40 6.22 9.99 -3.94
CA GLN A 40 7.17 9.74 -5.02
C GLN A 40 6.44 9.56 -6.35
N GLN A 41 5.38 8.75 -6.38
CA GLN A 41 4.57 8.55 -7.58
C GLN A 41 3.96 9.86 -8.11
N LEU A 42 3.45 10.72 -7.22
CA LEU A 42 2.93 12.03 -7.58
C LEU A 42 4.04 12.94 -8.17
N LYS A 43 5.26 12.89 -7.64
CA LYS A 43 6.42 13.65 -8.16
C LYS A 43 6.85 13.16 -9.53
N ASP A 44 6.89 11.84 -9.71
CA ASP A 44 7.32 11.20 -10.96
C ASP A 44 6.21 11.25 -12.04
N GLY A 45 4.97 11.59 -11.65
CA GLY A 45 3.82 11.63 -12.54
C GLY A 45 3.25 10.25 -12.89
N THR A 46 3.64 9.20 -12.19
CA THR A 46 3.06 7.85 -12.33
C THR A 46 1.71 7.72 -11.62
N ASP A 47 1.45 8.58 -10.64
CA ASP A 47 0.13 8.84 -10.08
C ASP A 47 -0.27 10.28 -10.37
N THR A 48 -1.48 10.48 -10.87
CA THR A 48 -2.02 11.79 -11.27
C THR A 48 -3.38 12.07 -10.61
N SER A 49 -3.59 11.53 -9.42
CA SER A 49 -4.84 11.68 -8.66
C SER A 49 -5.23 13.14 -8.48
N ASP A 50 -6.52 13.41 -8.60
CA ASP A 50 -7.13 14.73 -8.40
C ASP A 50 -7.31 15.05 -6.93
N VAL A 51 -7.56 14.02 -6.12
CA VAL A 51 -7.81 14.12 -4.69
C VAL A 51 -6.90 13.14 -3.94
N VAL A 52 -6.23 13.63 -2.91
CA VAL A 52 -5.47 12.83 -1.94
C VAL A 52 -6.16 12.89 -0.60
N ILE A 53 -6.62 11.75 -0.11
CA ILE A 53 -7.25 11.62 1.21
C ILE A 53 -6.18 11.23 2.22
N ASN A 54 -5.89 12.13 3.14
CA ASN A 54 -4.86 11.96 4.16
C ASN A 54 -5.46 11.25 5.38
N LEU A 55 -5.03 10.02 5.59
CA LEU A 55 -5.51 9.14 6.68
C LEU A 55 -4.75 9.29 7.99
N ARG A 56 -3.71 10.14 8.05
CA ARG A 56 -2.77 10.19 9.19
C ARG A 56 -3.46 10.41 10.55
N ASN A 57 -4.58 11.12 10.56
CA ASN A 57 -5.32 11.48 11.77
C ASN A 57 -6.57 10.63 12.01
N VAL A 58 -6.70 9.49 11.34
CA VAL A 58 -7.84 8.58 11.56
C VAL A 58 -7.71 7.93 12.93
N ASP A 59 -8.72 8.15 13.78
CA ASP A 59 -8.77 7.63 15.13
C ASP A 59 -8.79 6.09 15.16
N GLY A 60 -8.10 5.49 16.12
CA GLY A 60 -8.02 4.04 16.32
C GLY A 60 -7.24 3.27 15.23
N ALA A 61 -6.89 3.90 14.12
CA ALA A 61 -6.29 3.23 12.97
C ALA A 61 -4.81 2.80 13.16
N LYS A 62 -4.23 3.08 14.33
CA LYS A 62 -2.89 2.63 14.74
C LYS A 62 -2.92 1.60 15.87
N GLU A 63 -4.06 1.33 16.42
CA GLU A 63 -4.20 0.52 17.62
C GLU A 63 -3.85 -0.96 17.37
N ILE A 64 -3.24 -1.57 18.38
CA ILE A 64 -3.06 -3.03 18.48
C ILE A 64 -3.98 -3.54 19.57
N SER A 65 -4.79 -4.52 19.26
CA SER A 65 -5.65 -5.18 20.23
C SER A 65 -5.61 -6.70 20.05
N SER A 66 -5.63 -7.42 21.17
CA SER A 66 -5.63 -8.89 21.16
C SER A 66 -6.82 -9.42 21.96
N ALA A 67 -7.63 -10.25 21.33
CA ALA A 67 -8.76 -10.91 21.97
C ALA A 67 -8.98 -12.30 21.37
N SER A 68 -9.29 -13.28 22.21
CA SER A 68 -9.62 -14.65 21.78
C SER A 68 -8.60 -15.29 20.84
N GLY A 69 -7.30 -15.02 21.05
CA GLY A 69 -6.23 -15.57 20.23
C GLY A 69 -6.04 -14.87 18.86
N ILE A 70 -6.78 -13.80 18.60
CA ILE A 70 -6.65 -12.98 17.40
C ILE A 70 -6.04 -11.64 17.79
N THR A 71 -5.04 -11.20 17.03
CA THR A 71 -4.46 -9.86 17.15
C THR A 71 -4.92 -9.02 15.97
N ARG A 72 -5.59 -7.89 16.25
CA ARG A 72 -5.93 -6.85 15.27
C ARG A 72 -4.87 -5.76 15.33
N ILE A 73 -4.42 -5.32 14.17
CA ILE A 73 -3.40 -4.28 14.02
C ILE A 73 -3.96 -3.21 13.10
N GLY A 74 -3.98 -1.98 13.57
CA GLY A 74 -4.43 -0.84 12.77
C GLY A 74 -3.50 -0.59 11.59
N GLY A 75 -4.09 -0.39 10.41
CA GLY A 75 -3.34 -0.27 9.16
C GLY A 75 -2.41 0.96 9.09
N LEU A 76 -2.63 1.97 9.93
CA LEU A 76 -1.82 3.19 9.99
C LEU A 76 -0.71 3.15 11.04
N ILE A 77 -0.51 2.04 11.75
CA ILE A 77 0.68 1.85 12.59
C ILE A 77 1.91 2.01 11.71
N THR A 78 2.91 2.73 12.20
CA THR A 78 4.16 2.87 11.45
C THR A 78 4.98 1.58 11.50
N LEU A 79 5.86 1.40 10.54
CA LEU A 79 6.73 0.21 10.51
C LEU A 79 7.71 0.20 11.70
N ASP A 80 8.10 1.38 12.19
CA ASP A 80 8.91 1.50 13.39
C ASP A 80 8.13 1.07 14.64
N GLU A 81 6.91 1.60 14.85
CA GLU A 81 6.01 1.18 15.93
C GLU A 81 5.75 -0.34 15.89
N LEU A 82 5.50 -0.89 14.68
CA LEU A 82 5.26 -2.31 14.48
C LEU A 82 6.51 -3.15 14.80
N SER A 83 7.69 -2.74 14.37
CA SER A 83 8.95 -3.46 14.64
C SER A 83 9.29 -3.51 16.13
N ASN A 84 8.84 -2.53 16.90
CA ASN A 84 9.06 -2.42 18.35
C ASN A 84 7.85 -2.91 19.19
N SER A 85 6.82 -3.46 18.57
CA SER A 85 5.55 -3.78 19.23
C SER A 85 5.60 -5.01 20.15
N GLY A 86 6.63 -5.84 20.06
CA GLY A 86 6.71 -7.11 20.79
C GLY A 86 5.70 -8.18 20.33
N LEU A 87 5.08 -8.00 19.17
CA LEU A 87 4.22 -9.00 18.53
C LEU A 87 5.05 -10.17 17.98
N ASN A 88 4.46 -10.96 17.10
CA ASN A 88 5.12 -12.10 16.45
C ASN A 88 6.45 -11.70 15.77
N ASP A 89 7.53 -12.44 16.05
CA ASP A 89 8.89 -12.18 15.58
C ASP A 89 9.00 -12.08 14.05
N VAL A 90 8.24 -12.88 13.31
CA VAL A 90 8.24 -12.85 11.83
C VAL A 90 7.77 -11.49 11.34
N LEU A 91 6.70 -10.96 11.94
CA LEU A 91 6.13 -9.68 11.53
C LEU A 91 7.02 -8.50 11.95
N THR A 92 7.56 -8.52 13.17
CA THR A 92 8.43 -7.45 13.69
C THR A 92 9.77 -7.40 12.94
N GLN A 93 10.36 -8.56 12.61
CA GLN A 93 11.57 -8.63 11.79
C GLN A 93 11.32 -8.16 10.36
N ALA A 94 10.21 -8.56 9.74
CA ALA A 94 9.82 -8.06 8.42
C ALA A 94 9.66 -6.53 8.42
N ALA A 95 8.99 -5.96 9.44
CA ALA A 95 8.86 -4.52 9.57
C ALA A 95 10.21 -3.80 9.77
N ALA A 96 11.10 -4.38 10.57
CA ALA A 96 12.44 -3.83 10.83
C ALA A 96 13.35 -3.86 9.59
N SER A 97 13.12 -4.77 8.64
CA SER A 97 13.91 -4.89 7.41
C SER A 97 13.56 -3.86 6.33
N VAL A 98 12.41 -3.18 6.45
CA VAL A 98 11.95 -2.22 5.44
C VAL A 98 12.81 -0.98 5.42
N GLY A 99 13.43 -0.70 4.28
CA GLY A 99 14.10 0.58 3.99
C GLY A 99 15.05 1.07 5.07
N THR A 100 14.92 2.35 5.43
CA THR A 100 15.72 3.02 6.46
C THR A 100 14.87 3.36 7.69
N PRO A 101 15.50 3.66 8.86
CA PRO A 101 14.77 4.14 10.03
C PRO A 101 13.87 5.35 9.73
N GLN A 102 14.34 6.29 8.90
CA GLN A 102 13.58 7.46 8.49
C GLN A 102 12.30 7.08 7.72
N ILE A 103 12.40 6.08 6.85
CA ILE A 103 11.23 5.54 6.14
C ILE A 103 10.28 4.85 7.13
N ARG A 104 10.79 3.98 7.99
CA ARG A 104 9.96 3.23 8.95
C ARG A 104 9.21 4.11 9.93
N ASN A 105 9.78 5.24 10.35
CA ASN A 105 9.12 6.22 11.22
C ASN A 105 7.86 6.85 10.62
N VAL A 106 7.67 6.75 9.31
CA VAL A 106 6.57 7.40 8.59
C VAL A 106 5.73 6.41 7.78
N ALA A 107 6.38 5.44 7.14
CA ALA A 107 5.71 4.40 6.37
C ALA A 107 4.80 3.55 7.26
N THR A 108 3.62 3.20 6.76
CA THR A 108 2.59 2.48 7.52
C THR A 108 2.45 1.04 7.03
N LEU A 109 1.88 0.18 7.88
CA LEU A 109 1.56 -1.21 7.54
C LEU A 109 0.71 -1.28 6.26
N SER A 110 -0.41 -0.57 6.21
CA SER A 110 -1.28 -0.53 5.01
C SER A 110 -0.55 0.03 3.79
N GLY A 111 0.24 1.10 3.96
CA GLY A 111 1.03 1.67 2.87
C GLY A 111 2.07 0.69 2.31
N ASN A 112 2.72 -0.12 3.16
CA ASN A 112 3.66 -1.14 2.70
C ASN A 112 2.95 -2.24 1.90
N VAL A 113 1.82 -2.76 2.39
CA VAL A 113 1.10 -3.85 1.68
C VAL A 113 0.37 -3.39 0.42
N THR A 114 0.13 -2.09 0.24
CA THR A 114 -0.54 -1.54 -0.95
C THR A 114 0.38 -0.76 -1.87
N GLN A 115 1.70 -0.75 -1.59
CA GLN A 115 2.65 0.00 -2.41
C GLN A 115 2.69 -0.50 -3.85
N ARG A 116 3.01 0.40 -4.79
CA ARG A 116 3.10 0.12 -6.22
C ARG A 116 4.49 -0.42 -6.56
N PRO A 117 4.61 -1.17 -7.68
CA PRO A 117 5.89 -1.74 -8.11
C PRO A 117 7.03 -0.73 -8.21
N TRP A 118 8.24 -1.17 -7.89
CA TRP A 118 9.48 -0.39 -8.01
C TRP A 118 10.22 -0.66 -9.33
N CYS A 119 9.51 -1.12 -10.34
CA CYS A 119 10.03 -1.28 -11.70
C CYS A 119 10.39 0.08 -12.29
N TRP A 120 11.61 0.25 -12.79
CA TRP A 120 12.05 1.51 -13.38
C TRP A 120 11.28 1.88 -14.65
N TYR A 121 10.81 0.93 -15.44
CA TYR A 121 9.93 1.23 -16.58
C TYR A 121 8.62 1.86 -16.10
N TYR A 122 7.95 1.22 -15.14
CA TYR A 122 6.74 1.75 -14.54
C TYR A 122 6.95 3.14 -13.93
N ARG A 123 8.02 3.32 -13.14
CA ARG A 123 8.32 4.59 -12.44
C ARG A 123 8.77 5.72 -13.39
N ASN A 124 9.21 5.40 -14.60
CA ASN A 124 9.54 6.37 -15.64
C ASN A 124 8.41 6.58 -16.66
N GLY A 125 7.19 6.12 -16.36
CA GLY A 125 6.00 6.42 -17.16
C GLY A 125 5.87 5.62 -18.46
N PHE A 126 6.56 4.48 -18.57
CA PHE A 126 6.34 3.58 -19.70
C PHE A 126 4.93 2.99 -19.64
N ASN A 127 4.24 2.96 -20.77
CA ASN A 127 2.88 2.40 -20.86
C ASN A 127 2.90 0.86 -20.85
N CYS A 128 3.30 0.28 -19.71
CA CYS A 128 3.39 -1.16 -19.49
C CYS A 128 2.08 -1.73 -18.90
N TYR A 129 1.98 -3.05 -18.76
CA TYR A 129 0.81 -3.72 -18.14
C TYR A 129 0.37 -3.09 -16.79
N LYS A 130 1.33 -2.68 -15.95
CA LYS A 130 1.01 -2.04 -14.65
C LYS A 130 0.53 -0.59 -14.77
N ALA A 131 0.75 0.03 -15.92
CA ALA A 131 0.27 1.37 -16.26
C ALA A 131 -0.97 1.35 -17.18
N GLY A 132 -1.52 0.16 -17.47
CA GLY A 132 -2.69 0.00 -18.34
C GLY A 132 -2.38 -0.29 -19.80
N GLY A 133 -1.11 -0.45 -20.16
CA GLY A 133 -0.67 -0.90 -21.49
C GLY A 133 -0.67 -2.42 -21.65
N ASP A 134 -0.08 -2.89 -22.73
CA ASP A 134 -0.12 -4.28 -23.20
C ASP A 134 1.25 -4.94 -23.35
N GLU A 135 2.31 -4.31 -22.81
CA GLU A 135 3.69 -4.78 -22.92
C GLU A 135 4.41 -4.76 -21.57
N CYS A 136 5.39 -5.68 -21.39
CA CYS A 136 6.35 -5.63 -20.31
C CYS A 136 7.74 -5.33 -20.88
N PHE A 137 8.21 -4.11 -20.71
CA PHE A 137 9.49 -3.63 -21.27
C PHE A 137 10.73 -4.33 -20.72
N SER A 138 10.61 -5.03 -19.57
CA SER A 138 11.73 -5.80 -19.03
C SER A 138 12.04 -7.10 -19.81
N VAL A 139 11.14 -7.55 -20.69
CA VAL A 139 11.33 -8.77 -21.48
C VAL A 139 12.51 -8.62 -22.44
N THR A 140 12.60 -7.47 -23.10
CA THR A 140 13.64 -7.18 -24.10
C THR A 140 14.63 -6.10 -23.66
N GLY A 141 14.36 -5.42 -22.55
CA GLY A 141 15.19 -4.33 -22.03
C GLY A 141 16.01 -4.74 -20.80
N GLU A 142 16.45 -3.71 -20.05
CA GLU A 142 17.19 -3.88 -18.80
C GLU A 142 16.33 -4.58 -17.76
N ASN A 143 16.76 -5.72 -17.21
CA ASN A 143 15.94 -6.56 -16.35
C ASN A 143 16.66 -7.17 -15.12
N GLN A 144 17.85 -6.69 -14.77
CA GLN A 144 18.70 -7.26 -13.73
C GLN A 144 18.03 -7.30 -12.34
N GLN A 145 16.99 -6.52 -12.11
CA GLN A 145 16.24 -6.44 -10.85
C GLN A 145 14.78 -6.85 -11.02
N HIS A 146 14.46 -7.59 -12.06
CA HIS A 146 13.11 -8.11 -12.30
C HIS A 146 12.98 -9.55 -11.88
N ALA A 147 11.75 -10.07 -11.88
CA ALA A 147 11.44 -11.42 -11.44
C ALA A 147 12.14 -12.46 -12.31
N ILE A 148 12.79 -13.44 -11.66
CA ILE A 148 13.47 -14.57 -12.31
C ILE A 148 12.67 -15.87 -12.24
N TYR A 149 11.63 -15.91 -11.39
CA TYR A 149 10.74 -17.05 -11.23
C TYR A 149 9.30 -16.64 -11.48
N GLY A 150 8.55 -17.44 -12.22
CA GLY A 150 7.15 -17.14 -12.53
C GLY A 150 7.02 -15.81 -13.28
N GLY A 151 5.93 -15.13 -13.01
CA GLY A 151 5.65 -13.85 -13.63
C GLY A 151 4.82 -13.97 -14.90
N GLY A 152 4.81 -12.89 -15.67
CA GLY A 152 3.97 -12.77 -16.85
C GLY A 152 2.49 -12.51 -16.48
N PRO A 153 1.86 -11.66 -17.25
CA PRO A 153 2.48 -10.90 -18.33
C PRO A 153 3.48 -9.82 -17.86
N SER A 154 3.50 -9.47 -16.56
CA SER A 154 4.40 -8.46 -15.98
C SER A 154 5.45 -9.14 -15.09
N TYR A 155 6.74 -8.94 -15.38
CA TYR A 155 7.86 -9.60 -14.68
C TYR A 155 8.39 -8.77 -13.51
N ILE A 156 7.51 -8.26 -12.68
CA ILE A 156 7.82 -7.59 -11.41
C ILE A 156 7.02 -8.20 -10.28
N VAL A 157 7.68 -8.44 -9.15
CA VAL A 157 7.04 -8.95 -7.94
C VAL A 157 6.34 -7.84 -7.16
N HIS A 158 5.40 -8.21 -6.30
CA HIS A 158 4.83 -7.28 -5.34
C HIS A 158 5.92 -6.83 -4.35
N PRO A 159 6.13 -5.52 -4.15
CA PRO A 159 7.32 -5.02 -3.45
C PRO A 159 7.21 -5.00 -1.92
N SER A 160 6.11 -5.45 -1.34
CA SER A 160 5.91 -5.44 0.12
C SER A 160 6.75 -6.49 0.83
N ASP A 161 7.58 -6.07 1.77
CA ASP A 161 8.31 -6.96 2.68
C ASP A 161 7.38 -7.62 3.69
N LEU A 162 6.26 -6.96 4.05
CA LEU A 162 5.28 -7.48 5.01
C LEU A 162 4.33 -8.50 4.38
N ALA A 163 4.07 -8.44 3.08
CA ALA A 163 3.11 -9.33 2.41
C ALA A 163 3.44 -10.81 2.60
N PRO A 164 4.68 -11.30 2.40
CA PRO A 164 5.03 -12.69 2.64
C PRO A 164 4.88 -13.09 4.12
N ALA A 165 5.27 -12.21 5.05
CA ALA A 165 5.12 -12.46 6.48
C ALA A 165 3.66 -12.59 6.90
N LEU A 166 2.80 -11.69 6.43
CA LEU A 166 1.36 -11.71 6.71
C LEU A 166 0.68 -12.94 6.10
N ALA A 167 1.05 -13.32 4.88
CA ALA A 167 0.55 -14.53 4.24
C ALA A 167 0.97 -15.80 5.00
N ALA A 168 2.23 -15.90 5.43
CA ALA A 168 2.74 -17.02 6.21
C ALA A 168 2.07 -17.14 7.59
N LEU A 169 1.67 -16.01 8.18
CA LEU A 169 0.94 -15.96 9.45
C LEU A 169 -0.57 -16.20 9.29
N GLY A 170 -1.07 -16.42 8.09
CA GLY A 170 -2.50 -16.61 7.82
C GLY A 170 -3.34 -15.36 8.14
N ALA A 171 -2.77 -14.18 7.95
CA ALA A 171 -3.45 -12.92 8.23
C ALA A 171 -4.64 -12.69 7.28
N SER A 172 -5.57 -11.83 7.73
CA SER A 172 -6.66 -11.31 6.91
C SER A 172 -6.69 -9.80 6.98
N PHE A 173 -7.06 -9.15 5.89
CA PHE A 173 -7.25 -7.71 5.81
C PHE A 173 -8.72 -7.35 5.94
N ILE A 174 -9.02 -6.37 6.79
CA ILE A 174 -10.33 -5.74 6.87
C ILE A 174 -10.26 -4.50 6.00
N VAL A 175 -11.10 -4.47 4.97
CA VAL A 175 -11.13 -3.39 3.97
C VAL A 175 -12.47 -2.70 4.06
N ALA A 176 -12.45 -1.40 4.36
CA ALA A 176 -13.66 -0.57 4.36
C ALA A 176 -13.95 -0.03 2.95
N GLY A 177 -15.22 0.05 2.62
CA GLY A 177 -15.72 0.56 1.36
C GLY A 177 -17.14 1.13 1.49
N PRO A 178 -17.75 1.65 0.41
CA PRO A 178 -19.06 2.27 0.46
C PRO A 178 -20.17 1.31 0.92
N ASP A 179 -20.00 0.00 0.70
CA ASP A 179 -20.94 -1.03 1.10
C ASP A 179 -20.62 -1.66 2.49
N GLY A 180 -19.71 -1.04 3.25
CA GLY A 180 -19.25 -1.51 4.54
C GLY A 180 -17.89 -2.20 4.51
N GLU A 181 -17.60 -2.94 5.59
CA GLU A 181 -16.33 -3.68 5.72
C GLU A 181 -16.41 -5.07 5.11
N ARG A 182 -15.33 -5.51 4.48
CA ARG A 182 -15.13 -6.89 4.04
C ARG A 182 -13.80 -7.43 4.54
N THR A 183 -13.75 -8.73 4.82
CA THR A 183 -12.52 -9.43 5.22
C THR A 183 -11.98 -10.21 4.02
N VAL A 184 -10.68 -10.07 3.76
CA VAL A 184 -9.97 -10.75 2.67
C VAL A 184 -8.73 -11.44 3.25
N ASN A 185 -8.56 -12.74 2.99
CA ASN A 185 -7.34 -13.44 3.39
C ASN A 185 -6.11 -12.88 2.67
N ALA A 186 -4.96 -12.88 3.34
CA ALA A 186 -3.73 -12.37 2.73
C ALA A 186 -3.37 -13.07 1.42
N ASN A 187 -3.62 -14.37 1.31
CA ASN A 187 -3.37 -15.15 0.09
C ASN A 187 -4.28 -14.74 -1.09
N ASP A 188 -5.45 -14.18 -0.81
CA ASP A 188 -6.42 -13.75 -1.82
C ASP A 188 -6.35 -12.24 -2.09
N PHE A 189 -5.63 -11.49 -1.24
CA PHE A 189 -5.49 -10.04 -1.35
C PHE A 189 -4.48 -9.63 -2.43
N PHE A 190 -3.37 -10.35 -2.53
CA PHE A 190 -2.29 -10.06 -3.46
C PHE A 190 -2.52 -10.79 -4.79
N VAL A 191 -3.36 -10.22 -5.63
CA VAL A 191 -3.65 -10.73 -6.99
C VAL A 191 -2.85 -9.96 -8.04
N MET A 192 -2.47 -10.67 -9.13
CA MET A 192 -1.73 -10.07 -10.25
C MET A 192 -2.67 -9.25 -11.15
#